data_bd1a52bddb1e0e8e656762a319afeb2f
#
_entry.id   bd1a52bddb1e0e8e656762a319afeb2f
#
_cell.length_a   1.000
_cell.length_b   1.000
_cell.length_c   1.000
_cell.angle_alpha   90.00
_cell.angle_beta   90.00
_cell.angle_gamma   90.00
#
_symmetry.space_group_name_H-M   'P 1'
#
loop_
_entity.id
_entity.type
_entity.pdbx_description
1 polymer ?
#
loop_
_entity_poly.entity_id
_entity_poly.type
_entity_poly.pdbx_seq_one_letter_code
_entity_poly.pdbx_strand_id
1 'polypeptide(L)'
;MDLLSYQKGDILFSNCQTLVNPVSCDGTIDSYLSKRFFMRYPAMYTKYLQFCKEKQLTPGKLWVYQGKTKNILNFPIKEISNLVPQPKVVKASFMRLAETYQDRNISSIAFPRFFEPNLFNDGAEIQKICNDFLSILSIPTVVYTDYIPHSKTLIPLITKLVGVLSEEEKK
;
A
#
# COMPACT_ATOMS: atom_id res chain seq x y z
N MET A 1 -7.85 19.10 16.00
CA MET A 1 -7.61 17.66 15.92
C MET A 1 -6.76 17.37 14.72
N ASP A 2 -5.65 16.70 14.92
CA ASP A 2 -4.71 16.41 13.84
C ASP A 2 -5.25 15.23 13.01
N LEU A 3 -5.49 15.45 11.71
CA LEU A 3 -6.01 14.43 10.79
C LEU A 3 -4.93 13.44 10.34
N LEU A 4 -3.68 13.85 10.39
CA LEU A 4 -2.53 13.03 9.99
C LEU A 4 -1.87 12.42 11.22
N SER A 5 -1.71 11.11 11.22
CA SER A 5 -1.03 10.37 12.28
C SER A 5 -0.08 9.31 11.72
N TYR A 6 0.90 8.93 12.52
CA TYR A 6 1.89 7.92 12.19
C TYR A 6 1.81 6.79 13.21
N GLN A 7 1.85 5.55 12.74
CA GLN A 7 1.83 4.41 13.64
C GLN A 7 2.61 3.23 13.06
N LYS A 8 2.97 2.31 13.95
CA LYS A 8 3.54 1.00 13.59
C LYS A 8 2.41 -0.02 13.55
N GLY A 9 2.52 -1.03 12.70
CA GLY A 9 1.53 -2.08 12.64
C GLY A 9 1.40 -2.70 11.25
N ASP A 10 0.25 -3.32 11.00
CA ASP A 10 -0.09 -3.94 9.74
C ASP A 10 -1.22 -3.15 9.06
N ILE A 11 -0.90 -2.49 7.95
CA ILE A 11 -1.84 -1.66 7.21
C ILE A 11 -3.09 -2.44 6.78
N LEU A 12 -2.98 -3.75 6.49
CA LEU A 12 -4.12 -4.59 6.12
C LEU A 12 -5.18 -4.69 7.23
N PHE A 13 -4.81 -4.37 8.47
CA PHE A 13 -5.71 -4.34 9.62
C PHE A 13 -6.04 -2.90 10.09
N SER A 14 -5.77 -1.91 9.27
CA SER A 14 -6.12 -0.52 9.56
C SER A 14 -7.63 -0.32 9.67
N ASN A 15 -8.02 0.61 10.55
CA ASN A 15 -9.41 1.05 10.68
C ASN A 15 -9.84 2.06 9.59
N CYS A 16 -8.92 2.56 8.77
CA CYS A 16 -9.27 3.44 7.66
C CYS A 16 -10.15 2.72 6.63
N GLN A 17 -11.01 3.48 5.98
CA GLN A 17 -11.89 2.98 4.92
C GLN A 17 -11.08 2.51 3.70
N THR A 18 -10.05 3.27 3.32
CA THR A 18 -9.24 3.02 2.13
C THR A 18 -7.79 2.74 2.53
N LEU A 19 -7.22 1.68 1.95
CA LEU A 19 -5.83 1.29 2.14
C LEU A 19 -5.06 1.48 0.84
N VAL A 20 -3.87 2.06 0.91
CA VAL A 20 -3.03 2.33 -0.26
C VAL A 20 -2.13 1.12 -0.55
N ASN A 21 -2.26 0.60 -1.76
CA ASN A 21 -1.36 -0.41 -2.32
C ASN A 21 -0.39 0.27 -3.30
N PRO A 22 0.89 0.43 -2.95
CA PRO A 22 1.87 1.00 -3.86
C PRO A 22 2.21 -0.01 -4.96
N VAL A 23 2.07 0.40 -6.22
CA VAL A 23 2.23 -0.50 -7.36
C VAL A 23 3.18 0.08 -8.41
N SER A 24 3.74 -0.80 -9.25
CA SER A 24 4.37 -0.43 -10.51
C SER A 24 3.34 -0.46 -11.65
N CYS A 25 3.65 0.21 -12.76
CA CYS A 25 2.76 0.25 -13.92
C CYS A 25 2.94 -0.93 -14.88
N ASP A 26 3.93 -1.79 -14.68
CA ASP A 26 4.32 -2.86 -15.58
C ASP A 26 3.70 -4.24 -15.27
N GLY A 27 2.94 -4.36 -14.19
CA GLY A 27 2.29 -5.61 -13.80
C GLY A 27 3.15 -6.56 -12.98
N THR A 28 4.39 -6.21 -12.69
CA THR A 28 5.28 -7.02 -11.85
C THR A 28 5.13 -6.62 -10.38
N ILE A 29 5.08 -7.62 -9.50
CA ILE A 29 5.02 -7.43 -8.05
C ILE A 29 6.39 -7.70 -7.47
N ASP A 30 7.02 -6.68 -6.90
CA ASP A 30 8.34 -6.77 -6.29
C ASP A 30 8.37 -6.43 -4.80
N SER A 31 7.26 -5.92 -4.24
CA SER A 31 7.17 -5.63 -2.81
C SER A 31 6.38 -6.69 -2.06
N TYR A 32 6.82 -6.99 -0.84
CA TYR A 32 6.12 -7.90 0.07
C TYR A 32 4.70 -7.41 0.39
N LEU A 33 4.54 -6.11 0.57
CA LEU A 33 3.24 -5.52 0.86
C LEU A 33 2.25 -5.71 -0.29
N SER A 34 2.66 -5.41 -1.53
CA SER A 34 1.80 -5.59 -2.70
C SER A 34 1.42 -7.05 -2.90
N LYS A 35 2.35 -7.99 -2.65
CA LYS A 35 2.03 -9.42 -2.66
C LYS A 35 0.92 -9.77 -1.68
N ARG A 36 0.98 -9.23 -0.45
CA ARG A 36 -0.04 -9.45 0.57
C ARG A 36 -1.40 -8.89 0.17
N PHE A 37 -1.44 -7.69 -0.42
CA PHE A 37 -2.67 -7.11 -0.95
C PHE A 37 -3.29 -7.98 -2.04
N PHE A 38 -2.51 -8.44 -2.99
CA PHE A 38 -3.01 -9.25 -4.10
C PHE A 38 -3.40 -10.68 -3.68
N MET A 39 -2.74 -11.22 -2.66
CA MET A 39 -3.17 -12.50 -2.04
C MET A 39 -4.51 -12.36 -1.32
N ARG A 40 -4.73 -11.22 -0.66
CA ARG A 40 -5.99 -10.92 0.03
C ARG A 40 -7.12 -10.63 -0.95
N TYR A 41 -6.82 -10.03 -2.08
CA TYR A 41 -7.78 -9.59 -3.09
C TYR A 41 -7.42 -10.15 -4.48
N PRO A 42 -7.59 -11.46 -4.73
CA PRO A 42 -7.17 -12.09 -5.99
C PRO A 42 -7.85 -11.52 -7.23
N ALA A 43 -9.13 -11.13 -7.12
CA ALA A 43 -9.85 -10.50 -8.23
C ALA A 43 -9.26 -9.12 -8.59
N MET A 44 -8.73 -8.40 -7.60
CA MET A 44 -8.00 -7.15 -7.82
C MET A 44 -6.71 -7.40 -8.60
N TYR A 45 -5.99 -8.46 -8.26
CA TYR A 45 -4.76 -8.83 -8.96
C TYR A 45 -5.01 -9.10 -10.44
N THR A 46 -6.05 -9.87 -10.77
CA THR A 46 -6.44 -10.16 -12.15
C THR A 46 -6.71 -8.88 -12.96
N LYS A 47 -7.45 -7.93 -12.38
CA LYS A 47 -7.71 -6.63 -13.01
C LYS A 47 -6.46 -5.77 -13.13
N TYR A 48 -5.60 -5.77 -12.11
CA TYR A 48 -4.33 -5.06 -12.14
C TYR A 48 -3.46 -5.51 -13.32
N LEU A 49 -3.30 -6.82 -13.50
CA LEU A 49 -2.54 -7.38 -14.62
C LEU A 49 -3.13 -6.98 -15.97
N GLN A 50 -4.46 -6.99 -16.08
CA GLN A 50 -5.14 -6.56 -17.31
C GLN A 50 -4.86 -5.08 -17.60
N PHE A 51 -5.00 -4.19 -16.61
CA PHE A 51 -4.76 -2.76 -16.79
C PHE A 51 -3.31 -2.46 -17.17
N CYS A 52 -2.35 -3.19 -16.61
CA CYS A 52 -0.94 -3.05 -16.98
C CYS A 52 -0.69 -3.53 -18.41
N LYS A 53 -1.24 -4.68 -18.78
CA LYS A 53 -1.13 -5.23 -20.15
C LYS A 53 -1.72 -4.29 -21.19
N GLU A 54 -2.85 -3.67 -20.90
CA GLU A 54 -3.54 -2.72 -21.77
C GLU A 54 -2.98 -1.30 -21.68
N LYS A 55 -1.92 -1.09 -20.89
CA LYS A 55 -1.31 0.22 -20.63
C LYS A 55 -2.30 1.27 -20.11
N GLN A 56 -3.29 0.83 -19.37
CA GLN A 56 -4.27 1.71 -18.72
C GLN A 56 -3.79 2.22 -17.37
N LEU A 57 -2.88 1.51 -16.71
CA LEU A 57 -2.26 1.97 -15.46
C LEU A 57 -0.95 2.68 -15.77
N THR A 58 -0.96 4.00 -15.66
CA THR A 58 0.16 4.90 -15.96
C THR A 58 0.43 5.82 -14.77
N PRO A 59 1.56 6.55 -14.74
CA PRO A 59 1.81 7.52 -13.67
C PRO A 59 0.63 8.49 -13.46
N GLY A 60 0.19 8.65 -12.23
CA GLY A 60 -0.96 9.49 -11.88
C GLY A 60 -2.34 8.87 -12.15
N LYS A 61 -2.39 7.64 -12.65
CA LYS A 61 -3.66 6.92 -12.86
C LYS A 61 -3.99 6.11 -11.60
N LEU A 62 -4.86 6.61 -10.77
CA LEU A 62 -5.31 5.92 -9.56
C LEU A 62 -6.48 4.98 -9.87
N TRP A 63 -6.50 3.85 -9.21
CA TRP A 63 -7.60 2.90 -9.33
C TRP A 63 -8.01 2.40 -7.94
N VAL A 64 -9.30 2.60 -7.59
CA VAL A 64 -9.88 2.11 -6.35
C VAL A 64 -10.58 0.78 -6.61
N TYR A 65 -10.11 -0.26 -5.93
CA TYR A 65 -10.80 -1.55 -5.88
C TYR A 65 -11.73 -1.58 -4.66
N GLN A 66 -13.00 -1.83 -4.89
CA GLN A 66 -13.99 -1.92 -3.83
C GLN A 66 -14.05 -3.35 -3.27
N GLY A 67 -13.49 -3.54 -2.08
CA GLY A 67 -13.61 -4.78 -1.32
C GLY A 67 -14.89 -4.80 -0.48
N LYS A 68 -15.16 -5.92 0.17
CA LYS A 68 -16.35 -6.07 1.01
C LYS A 68 -16.32 -5.15 2.25
N THR A 69 -15.16 -4.98 2.86
CA THR A 69 -14.99 -4.21 4.11
C THR A 69 -14.04 -3.02 3.94
N LYS A 70 -13.16 -3.06 2.97
CA LYS A 70 -12.14 -2.05 2.71
C LYS A 70 -12.06 -1.74 1.23
N ASN A 71 -11.77 -0.49 0.91
CA ASN A 71 -11.37 -0.10 -0.43
C ASN A 71 -9.85 -0.11 -0.52
N ILE A 72 -9.32 -0.51 -1.66
CA ILE A 72 -7.87 -0.54 -1.91
C ILE A 72 -7.58 0.43 -3.03
N LEU A 73 -6.78 1.46 -2.71
CA LEU A 73 -6.31 2.42 -3.69
C LEU A 73 -4.99 1.93 -4.28
N ASN A 74 -5.02 1.49 -5.52
CA ASN A 74 -3.81 1.14 -6.25
C ASN A 74 -3.14 2.43 -6.72
N PHE A 75 -1.95 2.66 -6.18
CA PHE A 75 -1.24 3.94 -6.21
C PHE A 75 0.11 3.75 -6.89
N PRO A 76 0.26 4.18 -8.16
CA PRO A 76 1.52 4.04 -8.88
C PRO A 76 2.65 4.84 -8.22
N ILE A 77 3.77 4.19 -7.96
CA ILE A 77 4.98 4.81 -7.42
C ILE A 77 6.17 4.71 -8.35
N LYS A 78 6.08 3.87 -9.37
CA LYS A 78 7.12 3.66 -10.39
C LYS A 78 6.53 3.07 -11.67
N GLU A 79 7.17 3.35 -12.79
CA GLU A 79 6.74 2.82 -14.09
C GLU A 79 7.14 1.36 -14.26
N ILE A 80 8.33 1.01 -13.81
CA ILE A 80 8.93 -0.33 -13.97
C ILE A 80 9.30 -0.88 -12.59
N SER A 81 9.00 -2.16 -12.36
CA SER A 81 9.16 -2.81 -11.05
C SER A 81 10.60 -2.88 -10.54
N ASN A 82 11.58 -3.00 -11.43
CA ASN A 82 13.00 -3.05 -11.05
C ASN A 82 13.60 -1.69 -10.68
N LEU A 83 12.83 -0.62 -10.76
CA LEU A 83 13.24 0.69 -10.31
C LEU A 83 12.84 0.93 -8.85
N VAL A 84 13.54 1.83 -8.19
CA VAL A 84 13.10 2.40 -6.91
C VAL A 84 11.91 3.34 -7.15
N PRO A 85 11.12 3.71 -6.12
CA PRO A 85 10.09 4.71 -6.29
C PRO A 85 10.62 5.98 -6.97
N GLN A 86 9.90 6.45 -7.97
CA GLN A 86 10.31 7.59 -8.78
C GLN A 86 9.58 8.86 -8.31
N PRO A 87 10.28 9.94 -7.94
CA PRO A 87 9.65 11.18 -7.44
C PRO A 87 8.56 11.72 -8.37
N LYS A 88 8.80 11.71 -9.66
CA LYS A 88 7.85 12.17 -10.67
C LYS A 88 6.54 11.35 -10.67
N VAL A 89 6.66 10.03 -10.54
CA VAL A 89 5.51 9.12 -10.51
C VAL A 89 4.73 9.26 -9.21
N VAL A 90 5.44 9.28 -8.08
CA VAL A 90 4.86 9.48 -6.74
C VAL A 90 4.10 10.81 -6.68
N LYS A 91 4.71 11.89 -7.16
CA LYS A 91 4.09 13.22 -7.20
C LYS A 91 2.82 13.22 -8.06
N ALA A 92 2.85 12.61 -9.24
CA ALA A 92 1.69 12.52 -10.12
C ALA A 92 0.51 11.80 -9.44
N SER A 93 0.79 10.72 -8.73
CA SER A 93 -0.23 9.97 -7.98
C SER A 93 -0.81 10.78 -6.82
N PHE A 94 0.02 11.49 -6.05
CA PHE A 94 -0.45 12.37 -4.98
C PHE A 94 -1.26 13.54 -5.50
N MET A 95 -0.84 14.18 -6.59
CA MET A 95 -1.61 15.26 -7.21
C MET A 95 -3.00 14.78 -7.61
N ARG A 96 -3.09 13.63 -8.25
CA ARG A 96 -4.35 13.04 -8.64
C ARG A 96 -5.22 12.70 -7.43
N LEU A 97 -4.63 12.17 -6.37
CA LEU A 97 -5.35 11.90 -5.14
C LEU A 97 -5.92 13.19 -4.53
N ALA A 98 -5.10 14.22 -4.39
CA ALA A 98 -5.52 15.50 -3.83
C ALA A 98 -6.70 16.13 -4.60
N GLU A 99 -6.71 15.97 -5.92
CA GLU A 99 -7.78 16.47 -6.78
C GLU A 99 -9.07 15.64 -6.73
N THR A 100 -8.97 14.35 -6.44
CA THR A 100 -10.08 13.40 -6.70
C THR A 100 -10.55 12.57 -5.50
N TYR A 101 -9.93 12.70 -4.32
CA TYR A 101 -10.28 11.82 -3.19
C TYR A 101 -11.74 11.99 -2.73
N GLN A 102 -12.28 13.20 -2.82
CA GLN A 102 -13.68 13.46 -2.47
C GLN A 102 -14.63 12.80 -3.48
N ASP A 103 -14.38 12.96 -4.77
CA ASP A 103 -15.19 12.34 -5.83
C ASP A 103 -15.10 10.80 -5.82
N ARG A 104 -14.01 10.26 -5.28
CA ARG A 104 -13.82 8.82 -5.08
C ARG A 104 -14.44 8.30 -3.79
N ASN A 105 -15.10 9.17 -3.01
CA ASN A 105 -15.69 8.84 -1.72
C ASN A 105 -14.69 8.25 -0.71
N ILE A 106 -13.45 8.73 -0.73
CA ILE A 106 -12.44 8.35 0.24
C ILE A 106 -12.64 9.17 1.50
N SER A 107 -13.07 8.53 2.58
CA SER A 107 -13.41 9.18 3.86
C SER A 107 -12.30 9.07 4.91
N SER A 108 -11.44 8.09 4.80
CA SER A 108 -10.21 7.94 5.58
C SER A 108 -9.23 7.08 4.80
N ILE A 109 -7.94 7.31 4.97
CA ILE A 109 -6.93 6.66 4.15
C ILE A 109 -5.70 6.26 4.96
N ALA A 110 -5.19 5.05 4.70
CA ALA A 110 -3.96 4.55 5.29
C ALA A 110 -2.89 4.39 4.20
N PHE A 111 -1.71 4.93 4.46
CA PHE A 111 -0.54 4.82 3.60
C PHE A 111 0.52 3.91 4.21
N PRO A 112 1.16 3.06 3.42
CA PRO A 112 2.38 2.41 3.86
C PRO A 112 3.57 3.36 3.72
N ARG A 113 4.65 3.06 4.41
CA ARG A 113 5.94 3.63 4.09
C ARG A 113 6.52 2.87 2.89
N PHE A 114 6.68 3.53 1.77
CA PHE A 114 7.17 2.91 0.54
C PHE A 114 8.51 3.48 0.06
N PHE A 115 9.19 4.22 0.92
CA PHE A 115 10.50 4.80 0.66
C PHE A 115 11.35 4.79 1.94
N GLU A 116 12.65 4.70 1.76
CA GLU A 116 13.64 4.90 2.82
C GLU A 116 14.53 6.06 2.43
N PRO A 117 14.55 7.16 3.19
CA PRO A 117 15.31 8.36 2.81
C PRO A 117 16.80 8.12 2.58
N ASN A 118 17.35 7.13 3.27
CA ASN A 118 18.78 6.83 3.23
C ASN A 118 19.16 5.72 2.24
N LEU A 119 18.19 5.04 1.61
CA LEU A 119 18.45 3.94 0.70
C LEU A 119 18.51 4.36 -0.77
N PHE A 120 17.93 5.50 -1.12
CA PHE A 120 17.84 5.99 -2.49
C PHE A 120 18.31 7.43 -2.58
N ASN A 121 18.93 7.78 -3.70
CA ASN A 121 19.33 9.18 -3.97
C ASN A 121 18.15 10.16 -3.91
N ASP A 122 16.94 9.69 -4.31
CA ASP A 122 15.71 10.49 -4.39
C ASP A 122 14.82 10.36 -3.14
N GLY A 123 15.25 9.64 -2.12
CA GLY A 123 14.44 9.37 -0.93
C GLY A 123 14.01 10.62 -0.18
N ALA A 124 14.88 11.61 -0.06
CA ALA A 124 14.58 12.90 0.59
C ALA A 124 13.53 13.70 -0.20
N GLU A 125 13.61 13.70 -1.52
CA GLU A 125 12.61 14.34 -2.39
C GLU A 125 11.24 13.66 -2.28
N ILE A 126 11.20 12.35 -2.30
CA ILE A 126 9.95 11.58 -2.12
C ILE A 126 9.34 11.85 -0.76
N GLN A 127 10.15 11.89 0.30
CA GLN A 127 9.67 12.21 1.64
C GLN A 127 9.04 13.60 1.70
N LYS A 128 9.66 14.58 1.06
CA LYS A 128 9.12 15.95 0.98
C LYS A 128 7.78 15.95 0.25
N ILE A 129 7.67 15.27 -0.88
CA ILE A 129 6.41 15.12 -1.64
C ILE A 129 5.34 14.51 -0.74
N CYS A 130 5.64 13.41 -0.05
CA CYS A 130 4.69 12.77 0.86
C CYS A 130 4.22 13.74 1.96
N ASN A 131 5.14 14.43 2.62
CA ASN A 131 4.80 15.37 3.68
C ASN A 131 3.91 16.52 3.18
N ASP A 132 4.25 17.09 2.02
CA ASP A 132 3.50 18.20 1.44
C ASP A 132 2.05 17.76 1.10
N PHE A 133 1.87 16.61 0.50
CA PHE A 133 0.54 16.14 0.09
C PHE A 133 -0.28 15.53 1.23
N LEU A 134 0.33 14.79 2.14
CA LEU A 134 -0.39 14.20 3.27
C LEU A 134 -0.95 15.26 4.22
N SER A 135 -0.25 16.38 4.39
CA SER A 135 -0.68 17.47 5.26
C SER A 135 -1.90 18.25 4.76
N ILE A 136 -2.17 18.21 3.45
CA ILE A 136 -3.28 18.95 2.85
C ILE A 136 -4.58 18.13 2.71
N LEU A 137 -4.54 16.83 2.95
CA LEU A 137 -5.74 16.01 2.91
C LEU A 137 -6.66 16.34 4.11
N SER A 138 -7.91 16.66 3.82
CA SER A 138 -8.91 17.03 4.84
C SER A 138 -9.70 15.81 5.36
N ILE A 139 -9.06 14.66 5.42
CA ILE A 139 -9.63 13.40 5.92
C ILE A 139 -8.65 12.73 6.88
N PRO A 140 -9.12 11.88 7.80
CA PRO A 140 -8.24 11.09 8.65
C PRO A 140 -7.26 10.28 7.81
N THR A 141 -5.96 10.48 8.06
CA THR A 141 -4.86 9.89 7.30
C THR A 141 -3.87 9.26 8.27
N VAL A 142 -3.58 7.98 8.06
CA VAL A 142 -2.64 7.22 8.90
C VAL A 142 -1.50 6.72 8.03
N VAL A 143 -0.27 6.97 8.45
CA VAL A 143 0.94 6.45 7.80
C VAL A 143 1.53 5.33 8.65
N TYR A 144 1.67 4.15 8.09
CA TYR A 144 2.30 3.01 8.74
C TYR A 144 3.82 3.07 8.49
N THR A 145 4.57 3.44 9.52
CA THR A 145 6.03 3.64 9.42
C THR A 145 6.81 2.34 9.45
N ASP A 146 6.32 1.34 10.20
CA ASP A 146 6.97 0.04 10.31
C ASP A 146 5.92 -1.06 10.32
N TYR A 147 6.23 -2.18 9.67
CA TYR A 147 5.40 -3.36 9.68
C TYR A 147 5.56 -4.13 11.00
N ILE A 148 4.45 -4.29 11.71
CA ILE A 148 4.35 -5.18 12.87
C ILE A 148 3.21 -6.15 12.57
N PRO A 149 3.46 -7.48 12.53
CA PRO A 149 2.41 -8.46 12.25
C PRO A 149 1.24 -8.34 13.23
N HIS A 150 0.03 -8.36 12.71
CA HIS A 150 -1.16 -8.36 13.55
C HIS A 150 -1.30 -9.70 14.28
N SER A 151 -1.75 -9.68 15.54
CA SER A 151 -1.89 -10.89 16.38
C SER A 151 -2.73 -11.99 15.73
N LYS A 152 -3.78 -11.63 15.01
CA LYS A 152 -4.60 -12.58 14.24
C LYS A 152 -3.84 -13.29 13.12
N THR A 153 -2.74 -12.70 12.64
CA THR A 153 -1.88 -13.31 11.62
C THR A 153 -0.85 -14.24 12.24
N LEU A 154 -0.36 -13.92 13.43
CA LEU A 154 0.67 -14.69 14.14
C LEU A 154 0.14 -15.98 14.77
N ILE A 155 -1.04 -15.95 15.36
CA ILE A 155 -1.64 -17.11 16.07
C ILE A 155 -1.71 -18.36 15.19
N PRO A 156 -2.25 -18.31 13.95
CA PRO A 156 -2.28 -19.49 13.08
C PRO A 156 -0.89 -20.01 12.71
N LEU A 157 0.09 -19.12 12.52
CA LEU A 157 1.47 -19.51 12.19
C LEU A 157 2.14 -20.18 13.38
N ILE A 158 1.98 -19.66 14.59
CA ILE A 158 2.52 -20.25 15.83
C ILE A 158 1.89 -21.62 16.06
N THR A 159 0.57 -21.74 15.92
CA THR A 159 -0.14 -23.02 16.11
C THR A 159 0.37 -24.08 15.12
N LYS A 160 0.60 -23.70 13.86
CA LYS A 160 1.14 -24.59 12.83
C LYS A 160 2.56 -25.03 13.15
N LEU A 161 3.42 -24.12 13.61
CA LEU A 161 4.80 -24.44 14.02
C LEU A 161 4.84 -25.38 15.22
N VAL A 162 4.03 -25.13 16.23
CA VAL A 162 3.91 -25.99 17.42
C VAL A 162 3.39 -27.38 17.03
N GLY A 163 2.43 -27.47 16.10
CA GLY A 163 1.94 -28.75 15.58
C GLY A 163 3.05 -29.58 14.91
N VAL A 164 3.88 -28.93 14.07
CA VAL A 164 5.02 -29.59 13.41
C VAL A 164 6.04 -30.09 14.42
N LEU A 165 6.41 -29.27 15.41
CA LEU A 165 7.37 -29.66 16.46
C LEU A 165 6.86 -30.83 17.30
N SER A 166 5.57 -30.89 17.63
CA SER A 166 4.99 -32.00 18.40
C SER A 166 4.95 -33.32 17.62
N GLU A 167 4.91 -33.27 16.29
CA GLU A 167 4.96 -34.46 15.42
C GLU A 167 6.40 -34.99 15.31
N GLU A 168 7.42 -34.13 15.33
CA GLU A 168 8.84 -34.54 15.31
C GLU A 168 9.27 -35.16 16.63
N GLU A 169 8.73 -34.73 17.76
CA GLU A 169 9.02 -35.35 19.08
C GLU A 169 8.40 -36.74 19.23
N LYS A 170 7.45 -37.13 18.40
CA LYS A 170 6.78 -38.43 18.42
C LYS A 170 7.48 -39.48 17.56
N LYS A 171 8.53 -39.13 16.82
CA LYS A 171 9.35 -40.02 16.03
C LYS A 171 10.62 -40.44 16.79
#